data_40136933dbfe045c5ae1884d57bff3ea
#
_entry.id   40136933dbfe045c5ae1884d57bff3ea
#
_cell.length_a   1.000
_cell.length_b   1.000
_cell.length_c   1.000
_cell.angle_alpha   90.00
_cell.angle_beta   90.00
_cell.angle_gamma   90.00
#
_symmetry.space_group_name_H-M   'P 1'
#
loop_
_entity.id
_entity.type
_entity.pdbx_description
1 polymer ?
#
loop_
_entity_poly.entity_id
_entity_poly.type
_entity_poly.pdbx_seq_one_letter_code
_entity_poly.pdbx_strand_id
1 'polypeptide(L)'
;MSEMMMSENRSLIVYFSRTGSTRAMARIIHLNVTAALHEIRTAEPYPLDYQETVEQARQELENGIFPKLQTRIRDMEDYRVIFLGFPVWWETLPMPVVSFLESNVMRGKIIVPFCTHEGSGMGKIETEIADLCVGAEILKGLASRGGGTDEIESVRGRKAIAAWLEKLGLLRLADKASAA
;
A
#
# COMPACT_ATOMS: atom_id res chain seq x y z
N MET A 1 -4.77 -12.24 30.54
CA MET A 1 -4.75 -10.78 30.32
C MET A 1 -3.71 -10.32 29.30
N SER A 2 -2.67 -11.11 29.04
CA SER A 2 -1.59 -10.73 28.10
C SER A 2 -1.93 -10.95 26.62
N GLU A 3 -2.76 -11.93 26.27
CA GLU A 3 -3.14 -12.21 24.86
C GLU A 3 -4.20 -11.24 24.31
N MET A 4 -5.07 -10.69 25.16
CA MET A 4 -6.08 -9.71 24.75
C MET A 4 -5.48 -8.33 24.39
N MET A 5 -4.33 -7.96 24.96
CA MET A 5 -3.66 -6.68 24.65
C MET A 5 -2.76 -6.73 23.41
N MET A 6 -2.39 -7.93 22.92
CA MET A 6 -1.62 -8.08 21.65
C MET A 6 -2.49 -8.04 20.40
N SER A 7 -3.82 -8.12 20.54
CA SER A 7 -4.79 -8.04 19.43
C SER A 7 -5.02 -6.61 18.92
N GLU A 8 -4.72 -5.57 19.70
CA GLU A 8 -5.19 -4.21 19.42
C GLU A 8 -4.34 -3.40 18.41
N ASN A 9 -3.21 -3.91 17.93
CA ASN A 9 -2.32 -3.16 17.02
C ASN A 9 -1.76 -4.00 15.87
N ARG A 10 -2.55 -4.91 15.31
CA ARG A 10 -2.11 -5.66 14.11
C ARG A 10 -1.95 -4.71 12.93
N SER A 11 -0.89 -4.94 12.17
CA SER A 11 -0.59 -4.19 10.95
C SER A 11 -0.81 -5.07 9.72
N LEU A 12 -1.29 -4.44 8.66
CA LEU A 12 -1.51 -5.06 7.36
C LEU A 12 -0.77 -4.25 6.30
N ILE A 13 -0.02 -4.92 5.45
CA ILE A 13 0.47 -4.35 4.19
C ILE A 13 -0.45 -4.87 3.09
N VAL A 14 -1.17 -3.98 2.46
CA VAL A 14 -2.02 -4.29 1.32
C VAL A 14 -1.58 -3.46 0.12
N TYR A 15 -1.42 -4.09 -1.03
CA TYR A 15 -0.90 -3.40 -2.21
C TYR A 15 -1.48 -3.96 -3.51
N PHE A 16 -1.56 -3.09 -4.50
CA PHE A 16 -1.79 -3.44 -5.90
C PHE A 16 -0.50 -3.26 -6.69
N SER A 17 -0.16 -4.21 -7.54
CA SER A 17 1.06 -4.13 -8.37
C SER A 17 0.85 -4.82 -9.72
N ARG A 18 1.09 -4.12 -10.80
CA ARG A 18 1.02 -4.68 -12.16
C ARG A 18 2.37 -5.26 -12.61
N THR A 19 3.43 -4.46 -12.53
CA THR A 19 4.75 -4.79 -13.08
C THR A 19 5.74 -5.31 -12.04
N GLY A 20 5.40 -5.24 -10.75
CA GLY A 20 6.23 -5.74 -9.67
C GLY A 20 6.93 -4.68 -8.84
N SER A 21 7.02 -3.43 -9.28
CA SER A 21 7.71 -2.36 -8.53
C SER A 21 7.07 -2.10 -7.15
N THR A 22 5.75 -1.94 -7.11
CA THR A 22 5.02 -1.77 -5.82
C THR A 22 5.15 -3.02 -4.94
N ARG A 23 5.11 -4.22 -5.54
CA ARG A 23 5.33 -5.49 -4.82
C ARG A 23 6.72 -5.55 -4.19
N ALA A 24 7.76 -5.12 -4.90
CA ALA A 24 9.12 -5.05 -4.36
C ALA A 24 9.18 -4.13 -3.14
N MET A 25 8.57 -2.95 -3.23
CA MET A 25 8.48 -2.01 -2.12
C MET A 25 7.72 -2.58 -0.93
N ALA A 26 6.58 -3.23 -1.16
CA ALA A 26 5.79 -3.90 -0.12
C ALA A 26 6.59 -5.00 0.62
N ARG A 27 7.37 -5.79 -0.11
CA ARG A 27 8.24 -6.81 0.48
C ARG A 27 9.34 -6.22 1.35
N ILE A 28 9.95 -5.10 0.93
CA ILE A 28 10.97 -4.42 1.73
C ILE A 28 10.35 -3.85 3.01
N ILE A 29 9.16 -3.25 2.93
CA ILE A 29 8.42 -2.80 4.10
C ILE A 29 8.16 -3.99 5.03
N HIS A 30 7.67 -5.11 4.50
CA HIS A 30 7.38 -6.32 5.28
C HIS A 30 8.60 -6.88 6.03
N LEU A 31 9.81 -6.73 5.48
CA LEU A 31 11.05 -7.11 6.18
C LEU A 31 11.38 -6.19 7.36
N ASN A 32 10.83 -4.99 7.39
CA ASN A 32 11.13 -3.95 8.38
C ASN A 32 10.02 -3.73 9.42
N VAL A 33 8.84 -4.31 9.22
CA VAL A 33 7.69 -4.19 10.13
C VAL A 33 7.08 -5.55 10.40
N THR A 34 6.37 -5.68 11.54
CA THR A 34 5.57 -6.87 11.82
C THR A 34 4.16 -6.65 11.30
N ALA A 35 3.85 -7.18 10.12
CA ALA A 35 2.57 -6.99 9.45
C ALA A 35 2.20 -8.20 8.59
N ALA A 36 0.91 -8.44 8.39
CA ALA A 36 0.46 -9.36 7.34
C ALA A 36 0.68 -8.70 5.97
N LEU A 37 0.85 -9.50 4.92
CA LEU A 37 1.11 -9.02 3.57
C LEU A 37 0.06 -9.59 2.60
N HIS A 38 -0.70 -8.72 1.94
CA HIS A 38 -1.73 -9.10 0.98
C HIS A 38 -1.63 -8.30 -0.32
N GLU A 39 -1.79 -8.99 -1.44
CA GLU A 39 -1.87 -8.37 -2.75
C GLU A 39 -3.34 -8.19 -3.16
N ILE A 40 -3.71 -6.98 -3.56
CA ILE A 40 -5.00 -6.70 -4.19
C ILE A 40 -4.97 -7.30 -5.60
N ARG A 41 -5.91 -8.21 -5.86
CA ARG A 41 -6.07 -8.83 -7.18
C ARG A 41 -7.50 -8.63 -7.65
N THR A 42 -7.63 -8.20 -8.89
CA THR A 42 -8.90 -8.12 -9.58
C THR A 42 -9.37 -9.51 -10.01
N ALA A 43 -10.68 -9.73 -10.04
CA ALA A 43 -11.25 -11.00 -10.50
C ALA A 43 -10.88 -11.30 -11.96
N GLU A 44 -10.83 -10.26 -12.78
CA GLU A 44 -10.30 -10.30 -14.13
C GLU A 44 -8.97 -9.55 -14.15
N PRO A 45 -7.86 -10.20 -14.56
CA PRO A 45 -6.56 -9.55 -14.59
C PRO A 45 -6.51 -8.45 -15.66
N TYR A 46 -5.71 -7.41 -15.41
CA TYR A 46 -5.44 -6.40 -16.44
C TYR A 46 -4.69 -7.02 -17.63
N PRO A 47 -4.86 -6.46 -18.84
CA PRO A 47 -4.14 -6.91 -20.02
C PRO A 47 -2.63 -6.94 -19.81
N LEU A 48 -1.95 -7.85 -20.51
CA LEU A 48 -0.48 -7.90 -20.52
C LEU A 48 0.10 -6.72 -21.30
N ASP A 49 -0.59 -6.30 -22.36
CA ASP A 49 -0.21 -5.13 -23.14
C ASP A 49 -0.32 -3.84 -22.34
N TYR A 50 0.68 -2.98 -22.48
CA TYR A 50 0.75 -1.74 -21.74
C TYR A 50 -0.35 -0.74 -22.16
N GLN A 51 -0.54 -0.60 -23.48
CA GLN A 51 -1.52 0.37 -24.02
C GLN A 51 -2.96 -0.04 -23.70
N GLU A 52 -3.26 -1.33 -23.77
CA GLU A 52 -4.57 -1.86 -23.39
C GLU A 52 -4.83 -1.63 -21.89
N THR A 53 -3.81 -1.80 -21.04
CA THR A 53 -3.93 -1.50 -19.61
C THR A 53 -4.16 -0.02 -19.35
N VAL A 54 -3.42 0.85 -20.02
CA VAL A 54 -3.58 2.31 -19.90
C VAL A 54 -5.00 2.75 -20.29
N GLU A 55 -5.52 2.20 -21.38
CA GLU A 55 -6.87 2.51 -21.87
C GLU A 55 -7.95 1.96 -20.92
N GLN A 56 -7.82 0.72 -20.45
CA GLN A 56 -8.76 0.16 -19.47
C GLN A 56 -8.76 0.97 -18.18
N ALA A 57 -7.60 1.31 -17.64
CA ALA A 57 -7.49 2.11 -16.43
C ALA A 57 -8.11 3.51 -16.59
N ARG A 58 -7.97 4.12 -17.78
CA ARG A 58 -8.60 5.39 -18.11
C ARG A 58 -10.12 5.27 -18.12
N GLN A 59 -10.65 4.25 -18.78
CA GLN A 59 -12.10 4.00 -18.85
C GLN A 59 -12.70 3.72 -17.47
N GLU A 60 -12.01 2.95 -16.63
CA GLU A 60 -12.44 2.71 -15.26
C GLU A 60 -12.53 4.00 -14.46
N LEU A 61 -11.51 4.86 -14.56
CA LEU A 61 -11.47 6.14 -13.86
C LEU A 61 -12.58 7.10 -14.37
N GLU A 62 -12.70 7.28 -15.67
CA GLU A 62 -13.67 8.21 -16.28
C GLU A 62 -15.13 7.80 -16.03
N ASN A 63 -15.41 6.51 -15.98
CA ASN A 63 -16.76 5.98 -15.81
C ASN A 63 -17.06 5.54 -14.37
N GLY A 64 -16.13 5.72 -13.43
CA GLY A 64 -16.31 5.28 -12.04
C GLY A 64 -16.54 3.79 -11.90
N ILE A 65 -15.83 2.97 -12.69
CA ILE A 65 -15.95 1.52 -12.66
C ILE A 65 -15.05 0.98 -11.55
N PHE A 66 -15.67 0.28 -10.61
CA PHE A 66 -14.97 -0.40 -9.51
C PHE A 66 -14.69 -1.85 -9.88
N PRO A 67 -13.43 -2.22 -10.22
CA PRO A 67 -13.11 -3.61 -10.52
C PRO A 67 -13.46 -4.54 -9.37
N LYS A 68 -14.08 -5.68 -9.67
CA LYS A 68 -14.35 -6.71 -8.68
C LYS A 68 -13.05 -7.32 -8.20
N LEU A 69 -12.87 -7.40 -6.89
CA LEU A 69 -11.68 -7.99 -6.29
C LEU A 69 -11.85 -9.49 -6.08
N GLN A 70 -10.80 -10.24 -6.40
CA GLN A 70 -10.71 -11.67 -6.13
C GLN A 70 -10.48 -11.93 -4.63
N THR A 71 -9.63 -11.13 -3.99
CA THR A 71 -9.21 -11.33 -2.61
C THR A 71 -10.07 -10.51 -1.67
N ARG A 72 -10.55 -11.16 -0.61
CA ARG A 72 -11.13 -10.49 0.55
C ARG A 72 -10.22 -10.74 1.75
N ILE A 73 -9.93 -9.69 2.49
CA ILE A 73 -9.24 -9.79 3.76
C ILE A 73 -10.30 -10.09 4.81
N ARG A 74 -10.15 -11.25 5.45
CA ARG A 74 -10.95 -11.59 6.62
C ARG A 74 -10.40 -10.82 7.82
N ASP A 75 -11.22 -10.60 8.81
CA ASP A 75 -10.82 -9.98 10.08
C ASP A 75 -10.16 -8.60 9.88
N MET A 76 -10.69 -7.80 8.91
CA MET A 76 -10.16 -6.47 8.61
C MET A 76 -10.26 -5.53 9.82
N GLU A 77 -11.20 -5.78 10.71
CA GLU A 77 -11.37 -5.09 11.99
C GLU A 77 -10.18 -5.21 12.93
N ASP A 78 -9.44 -6.33 12.87
CA ASP A 78 -8.27 -6.58 13.72
C ASP A 78 -7.04 -5.71 13.35
N TYR A 79 -7.04 -5.15 12.16
CA TYR A 79 -5.92 -4.33 11.69
C TYR A 79 -6.15 -2.87 12.00
N ARG A 80 -5.25 -2.27 12.77
CA ARG A 80 -5.25 -0.85 13.08
C ARG A 80 -4.40 -0.05 12.11
N VAL A 81 -3.25 -0.56 11.72
CA VAL A 81 -2.33 0.11 10.79
C VAL A 81 -2.37 -0.57 9.44
N ILE A 82 -2.69 0.19 8.40
CA ILE A 82 -2.78 -0.27 7.01
C ILE A 82 -1.72 0.42 6.17
N PHE A 83 -0.67 -0.30 5.82
CA PHE A 83 0.25 0.13 4.77
C PHE A 83 -0.43 -0.09 3.42
N LEU A 84 -0.72 0.97 2.70
CA LEU A 84 -1.45 0.93 1.43
C LEU A 84 -0.51 1.23 0.27
N GLY A 85 -0.23 0.21 -0.55
CA GLY A 85 0.70 0.29 -1.67
C GLY A 85 0.02 0.30 -3.05
N PHE A 86 0.49 1.17 -3.96
CA PHE A 86 -0.08 1.27 -5.30
C PHE A 86 0.88 1.94 -6.29
N PRO A 87 0.77 1.62 -7.59
CA PRO A 87 1.34 2.46 -8.64
C PRO A 87 0.44 3.68 -8.85
N VAL A 88 1.04 4.83 -9.14
CA VAL A 88 0.25 6.02 -9.52
C VAL A 88 -0.19 5.87 -10.96
N TRP A 89 -1.49 5.82 -11.21
CA TRP A 89 -2.10 5.75 -12.52
C TRP A 89 -2.92 7.01 -12.78
N TRP A 90 -2.67 7.69 -13.88
CA TRP A 90 -3.39 8.94 -14.22
C TRP A 90 -3.37 9.97 -13.09
N GLU A 91 -2.21 10.07 -12.38
CA GLU A 91 -1.99 10.99 -11.24
C GLU A 91 -2.92 10.76 -10.04
N THR A 92 -3.58 9.59 -9.97
CA THR A 92 -4.53 9.23 -8.91
C THR A 92 -4.35 7.76 -8.47
N LEU A 93 -5.22 7.30 -7.58
CA LEU A 93 -5.29 5.89 -7.15
C LEU A 93 -5.78 5.01 -8.32
N PRO A 94 -5.19 3.83 -8.52
CA PRO A 94 -5.79 2.82 -9.40
C PRO A 94 -7.15 2.36 -8.87
N MET A 95 -8.11 2.15 -9.76
CA MET A 95 -9.46 1.75 -9.36
C MET A 95 -9.53 0.45 -8.54
N PRO A 96 -8.64 -0.56 -8.69
CA PRO A 96 -8.59 -1.69 -7.75
C PRO A 96 -8.32 -1.30 -6.30
N VAL A 97 -7.51 -0.26 -6.09
CA VAL A 97 -7.22 0.27 -4.75
C VAL A 97 -8.44 1.00 -4.20
N VAL A 98 -9.12 1.78 -5.02
CA VAL A 98 -10.39 2.43 -4.66
C VAL A 98 -11.43 1.37 -4.31
N SER A 99 -11.56 0.30 -5.11
CA SER A 99 -12.45 -0.83 -4.81
C SER A 99 -12.15 -1.47 -3.46
N PHE A 100 -10.88 -1.60 -3.11
CA PHE A 100 -10.47 -2.13 -1.80
C PHE A 100 -10.90 -1.20 -0.66
N LEU A 101 -10.64 0.10 -0.79
CA LEU A 101 -10.99 1.09 0.22
C LEU A 101 -12.50 1.19 0.44
N GLU A 102 -13.28 1.21 -0.64
CA GLU A 102 -14.75 1.24 -0.60
C GLU A 102 -15.36 -0.04 -0.01
N SER A 103 -14.69 -1.17 -0.17
CA SER A 103 -15.18 -2.47 0.33
C SER A 103 -14.88 -2.74 1.81
N ASN A 104 -14.14 -1.86 2.48
CA ASN A 104 -13.67 -2.07 3.85
C ASN A 104 -13.90 -0.84 4.72
N VAL A 105 -14.16 -1.06 6.00
CA VAL A 105 -14.32 0.04 6.97
C VAL A 105 -12.94 0.53 7.41
N MET A 106 -12.60 1.76 7.02
CA MET A 106 -11.32 2.40 7.34
C MET A 106 -11.38 3.33 8.55
N ARG A 107 -12.57 3.66 9.05
CA ARG A 107 -12.75 4.52 10.24
C ARG A 107 -11.96 4.00 11.44
N GLY A 108 -11.20 4.89 12.08
CA GLY A 108 -10.39 4.59 13.26
C GLY A 108 -9.06 3.88 12.95
N LYS A 109 -8.75 3.62 11.67
CA LYS A 109 -7.48 3.04 11.26
C LYS A 109 -6.46 4.12 10.92
N ILE A 110 -5.20 3.75 10.93
CA ILE A 110 -4.07 4.56 10.48
C ILE A 110 -3.67 4.03 9.10
N ILE A 111 -3.73 4.86 8.08
CA ILE A 111 -3.34 4.50 6.71
C ILE A 111 -1.97 5.12 6.42
N VAL A 112 -1.04 4.29 5.98
CA VAL A 112 0.35 4.64 5.66
C VAL A 112 0.57 4.37 4.18
N PRO A 113 0.36 5.36 3.29
CA PRO A 113 0.45 5.15 1.87
C PRO A 113 1.90 5.03 1.40
N PHE A 114 2.13 4.17 0.42
CA PHE A 114 3.38 4.12 -0.33
C PHE A 114 3.08 3.88 -1.81
N CYS A 115 3.80 4.54 -2.68
CA CYS A 115 3.52 4.42 -4.11
C CYS A 115 4.78 4.33 -4.96
N THR A 116 4.58 3.76 -6.14
CA THR A 116 5.53 3.81 -7.24
C THR A 116 4.97 4.70 -8.35
N HIS A 117 5.82 5.51 -8.97
CA HIS A 117 5.41 6.46 -10.00
C HIS A 117 6.49 6.63 -11.08
N GLU A 118 6.12 7.20 -12.22
CA GLU A 118 7.04 7.47 -13.32
C GLU A 118 7.46 8.96 -13.44
N GLY A 119 7.22 9.74 -12.39
CA GLY A 119 7.61 11.15 -12.32
C GLY A 119 6.64 12.04 -11.56
N SER A 120 5.38 11.61 -11.36
CA SER A 120 4.34 12.41 -10.69
C SER A 120 4.51 12.53 -9.16
N GLY A 121 5.22 11.58 -8.55
CA GLY A 121 5.26 11.48 -7.07
C GLY A 121 3.92 11.07 -6.48
N MET A 122 3.71 11.37 -5.19
CA MET A 122 2.44 11.13 -4.48
C MET A 122 1.34 12.12 -4.86
N GLY A 123 1.70 13.34 -5.26
CA GLY A 123 0.74 14.37 -5.65
C GLY A 123 -0.31 14.66 -4.58
N LYS A 124 -1.59 14.61 -4.96
CA LYS A 124 -2.76 14.82 -4.08
C LYS A 124 -3.34 13.53 -3.51
N ILE A 125 -2.70 12.38 -3.74
CA ILE A 125 -3.27 11.07 -3.41
C ILE A 125 -3.51 10.90 -1.91
N GLU A 126 -2.68 11.47 -1.04
CA GLU A 126 -2.93 11.46 0.41
C GLU A 126 -4.27 12.11 0.76
N THR A 127 -4.62 13.20 0.08
CA THR A 127 -5.92 13.87 0.25
C THR A 127 -7.07 13.00 -0.30
N GLU A 128 -6.88 12.38 -1.46
CA GLU A 128 -7.86 11.46 -2.03
C GLU A 128 -8.15 10.29 -1.09
N ILE A 129 -7.11 9.71 -0.47
CA ILE A 129 -7.28 8.65 0.52
C ILE A 129 -8.05 9.16 1.74
N ALA A 130 -7.76 10.37 2.22
CA ALA A 130 -8.47 10.97 3.35
C ALA A 130 -9.95 11.19 3.05
N ASP A 131 -10.29 11.63 1.84
CA ASP A 131 -11.65 11.84 1.39
C ASP A 131 -12.43 10.52 1.27
N LEU A 132 -11.79 9.46 0.76
CA LEU A 132 -12.38 8.12 0.67
C LEU A 132 -12.50 7.44 2.05
N CYS A 133 -11.56 7.68 2.95
CA CYS A 133 -11.44 6.97 4.22
C CYS A 133 -11.80 7.87 5.41
N VAL A 134 -13.01 8.43 5.39
CA VAL A 134 -13.49 9.36 6.43
C VAL A 134 -13.36 8.74 7.82
N GLY A 135 -12.62 9.44 8.70
CA GLY A 135 -12.36 9.00 10.06
C GLY A 135 -11.14 8.08 10.23
N ALA A 136 -10.36 7.87 9.17
CA ALA A 136 -9.02 7.31 9.25
C ALA A 136 -7.99 8.43 9.44
N GLU A 137 -6.86 8.09 10.05
CA GLU A 137 -5.67 8.94 10.12
C GLU A 137 -4.74 8.59 8.94
N ILE A 138 -4.34 9.57 8.15
CA ILE A 138 -3.44 9.36 7.02
C ILE A 138 -2.07 9.89 7.39
N LEU A 139 -1.08 9.00 7.48
CA LEU A 139 0.31 9.39 7.72
C LEU A 139 1.01 9.80 6.44
N LYS A 140 2.14 10.48 6.58
CA LYS A 140 2.96 10.89 5.44
C LYS A 140 3.50 9.68 4.68
N GLY A 141 3.14 9.59 3.42
CA GLY A 141 3.51 8.49 2.54
C GLY A 141 4.92 8.56 1.99
N LEU A 142 5.35 7.47 1.37
CA LEU A 142 6.60 7.36 0.64
C LEU A 142 6.32 7.12 -0.85
N ALA A 143 6.89 7.95 -1.71
CA ALA A 143 6.87 7.77 -3.15
C ALA A 143 8.25 7.35 -3.65
N SER A 144 8.30 6.31 -4.48
CA SER A 144 9.52 5.83 -5.13
C SER A 144 9.32 5.78 -6.64
N ARG A 145 10.38 6.07 -7.40
CA ARG A 145 10.31 5.96 -8.85
C ARG A 145 10.16 4.49 -9.24
N GLY A 146 9.19 4.20 -10.13
CA GLY A 146 8.97 2.90 -10.75
C GLY A 146 9.78 2.73 -12.04
N GLY A 147 9.30 1.88 -12.93
CA GLY A 147 9.99 1.55 -14.19
C GLY A 147 10.93 0.36 -14.06
N GLY A 148 10.90 -0.33 -12.92
CA GLY A 148 11.69 -1.50 -12.57
C GLY A 148 11.86 -1.63 -11.07
N THR A 149 12.46 -2.71 -10.62
CA THR A 149 12.68 -2.96 -9.20
C THR A 149 14.07 -2.53 -8.71
N ASP A 150 15.01 -2.31 -9.62
CA ASP A 150 16.42 -2.12 -9.31
C ASP A 150 16.69 -0.94 -8.36
N GLU A 151 16.04 0.21 -8.59
CA GLU A 151 16.19 1.37 -7.72
C GLU A 151 15.61 1.11 -6.32
N ILE A 152 14.44 0.50 -6.27
CA ILE A 152 13.72 0.16 -5.02
C ILE A 152 14.54 -0.87 -4.21
N GLU A 153 15.07 -1.89 -4.87
CA GLU A 153 15.83 -2.98 -4.26
C GLU A 153 17.30 -2.62 -4.00
N SER A 154 17.76 -1.48 -4.50
CA SER A 154 19.10 -0.96 -4.24
C SER A 154 19.33 -0.69 -2.75
N VAL A 155 20.59 -0.59 -2.35
CA VAL A 155 20.96 -0.18 -0.97
C VAL A 155 20.34 1.18 -0.62
N ARG A 156 20.30 2.11 -1.59
CA ARG A 156 19.70 3.44 -1.40
C ARG A 156 18.20 3.35 -1.19
N GLY A 157 17.49 2.56 -2.01
CA GLY A 157 16.05 2.36 -1.90
C GLY A 157 15.66 1.71 -0.58
N ARG A 158 16.35 0.66 -0.17
CA ARG A 158 16.13 0.00 1.14
C ARG A 158 16.37 0.93 2.32
N LYS A 159 17.42 1.75 2.27
CA LYS A 159 17.70 2.76 3.30
C LYS A 159 16.63 3.85 3.36
N ALA A 160 16.13 4.28 2.22
CA ALA A 160 15.07 5.29 2.16
C ALA A 160 13.77 4.77 2.81
N ILE A 161 13.39 3.51 2.54
CA ILE A 161 12.22 2.86 3.14
C ILE A 161 12.42 2.73 4.67
N ALA A 162 13.59 2.25 5.12
CA ALA A 162 13.87 2.11 6.54
C ALA A 162 13.83 3.48 7.28
N ALA A 163 14.44 4.50 6.72
CA ALA A 163 14.43 5.86 7.29
C ALA A 163 13.02 6.46 7.37
N TRP A 164 12.19 6.21 6.36
CA TRP A 164 10.79 6.62 6.37
C TRP A 164 10.00 5.93 7.49
N LEU A 165 10.14 4.60 7.64
CA LEU A 165 9.49 3.84 8.70
C LEU A 165 9.96 4.27 10.10
N GLU A 166 11.26 4.54 10.25
CA GLU A 166 11.85 5.06 11.49
C GLU A 166 11.26 6.42 11.87
N LYS A 167 11.17 7.33 10.90
CA LYS A 167 10.56 8.67 11.09
C LYS A 167 9.11 8.60 11.52
N LEU A 168 8.37 7.58 11.08
CA LEU A 168 6.98 7.34 11.48
C LEU A 168 6.87 6.57 12.81
N GLY A 169 7.98 6.10 13.38
CA GLY A 169 7.97 5.25 14.58
C GLY A 169 7.41 3.83 14.32
N LEU A 170 7.44 3.37 13.07
CA LEU A 170 6.87 2.10 12.63
C LEU A 170 7.94 1.03 12.31
N LEU A 171 9.21 1.40 12.38
CA LEU A 171 10.30 0.46 12.16
C LEU A 171 10.30 -0.60 13.28
N ARG A 172 10.38 -1.87 12.91
CA ARG A 172 10.59 -2.97 13.86
C ARG A 172 11.90 -2.70 14.59
N LEU A 173 11.83 -2.57 15.91
CA LEU A 173 13.05 -2.59 16.74
C LEU A 173 13.65 -3.97 16.58
N ALA A 174 14.82 -4.04 15.96
CA ALA A 174 15.61 -5.27 15.97
C ALA A 174 15.77 -5.66 17.44
N ASP A 175 15.39 -6.89 17.78
CA ASP A 175 15.61 -7.43 19.11
C ASP A 175 17.06 -7.18 19.51
N LYS A 176 17.28 -6.32 20.48
CA LYS A 176 18.57 -6.12 21.16
C LYS A 176 18.93 -7.33 22.03
N ALA A 177 18.67 -8.51 21.55
CA ALA A 177 18.91 -9.76 22.25
C ALA A 177 19.79 -10.70 21.41
N SER A 178 20.92 -10.18 20.92
CA SER A 178 22.02 -11.04 20.46
C SER A 178 23.35 -10.30 20.54
N ALA A 179 23.66 -9.71 21.70
CA ALA A 179 24.97 -9.22 22.04
C ALA A 179 25.13 -9.28 23.57
N ALA A 180 25.20 -10.48 24.05
CA ALA A 180 25.77 -10.82 25.36
C ALA A 180 26.52 -12.14 25.26
#